data_9926d8fec68bddb3e8025e9e791e4ab5
#
_entry.id   9926d8fec68bddb3e8025e9e791e4ab5
#
_cell.length_a   1.000
_cell.length_b   1.000
_cell.length_c   1.000
_cell.angle_alpha   90.00
_cell.angle_beta   90.00
_cell.angle_gamma   90.00
#
_symmetry.space_group_name_H-M   'P 1'
#
loop_
_entity.id
_entity.type
_entity.pdbx_description
1 polymer ?
#
loop_
_entity_poly.entity_id
_entity_poly.type
_entity_poly.pdbx_seq_one_letter_code
_entity_poly.pdbx_strand_id
1 'polypeptide(L)'
;MAVVDIAQKLALFSEHWSPKVVARLNDYEIKLAKLKGEFVWHTHDDTDELFLVIEGRLTIQLRDARGVEQGVSLGPGQLYVVPRGVEHCPITDGDVSVLLIEAEGVVNTGDQGGDLTASYDDSLLG
;
A
#
# COMPACT_ATOMS: atom_id res chain seq x y z
N MET A 1 -0.06 25.21 -7.36
CA MET A 1 -0.19 23.78 -7.00
C MET A 1 -0.07 22.94 -8.24
N ALA A 2 0.78 21.94 -8.19
CA ALA A 2 1.04 21.09 -9.35
C ALA A 2 0.03 19.95 -9.42
N VAL A 3 -0.34 19.60 -10.65
CA VAL A 3 -1.07 18.35 -10.90
C VAL A 3 -0.11 17.18 -10.67
N VAL A 4 -0.58 16.14 -10.02
CA VAL A 4 0.19 14.91 -9.85
C VAL A 4 -0.07 14.00 -11.03
N ASP A 5 0.96 13.74 -11.83
CA ASP A 5 0.90 12.76 -12.91
C ASP A 5 1.43 11.44 -12.36
N ILE A 6 0.54 10.46 -12.21
CA ILE A 6 0.86 9.19 -11.57
C ILE A 6 1.94 8.44 -12.33
N ALA A 7 1.84 8.37 -13.67
CA ALA A 7 2.84 7.68 -14.48
C ALA A 7 4.22 8.32 -14.34
N GLN A 8 4.28 9.65 -14.32
CA GLN A 8 5.51 10.39 -14.15
C GLN A 8 6.15 10.11 -12.78
N LYS A 9 5.34 10.11 -11.74
CA LYS A 9 5.84 9.83 -10.39
C LYS A 9 6.35 8.39 -10.25
N LEU A 10 5.64 7.42 -10.83
CA LEU A 10 6.07 6.03 -10.83
C LEU A 10 7.42 5.84 -11.54
N ALA A 11 7.71 6.63 -12.55
CA ALA A 11 8.98 6.57 -13.28
C ALA A 11 10.18 7.08 -12.47
N LEU A 12 9.95 7.74 -11.33
CA LEU A 12 11.02 8.35 -10.53
C LEU A 12 11.64 7.37 -9.51
N PHE A 13 11.07 6.20 -9.30
CA PHE A 13 11.60 5.26 -8.33
C PHE A 13 11.42 3.82 -8.79
N SER A 14 12.22 2.92 -8.23
CA SER A 14 12.18 1.50 -8.56
C SER A 14 12.12 0.58 -7.34
N GLU A 15 12.27 1.13 -6.13
CA GLU A 15 12.24 0.32 -4.92
C GLU A 15 10.87 -0.34 -4.73
N HIS A 16 10.89 -1.62 -4.36
CA HIS A 16 9.68 -2.35 -3.98
C HIS A 16 9.40 -2.18 -2.49
N TRP A 17 8.11 -2.22 -2.13
CA TRP A 17 7.65 -2.13 -0.74
C TRP A 17 8.09 -0.84 -0.04
N SER A 18 8.28 0.22 -0.79
CA SER A 18 8.72 1.51 -0.26
C SER A 18 7.80 2.62 -0.77
N PRO A 19 6.64 2.83 -0.13
CA PRO A 19 5.66 3.82 -0.59
C PRO A 19 6.21 5.24 -0.57
N LYS A 20 5.83 6.03 -1.58
CA LYS A 20 6.23 7.42 -1.74
C LYS A 20 4.99 8.31 -1.64
N VAL A 21 5.03 9.30 -0.78
CA VAL A 21 3.94 10.29 -0.66
C VAL A 21 3.97 11.19 -1.89
N VAL A 22 2.88 11.25 -2.63
CA VAL A 22 2.77 12.10 -3.83
C VAL A 22 1.77 13.23 -3.65
N ALA A 23 0.89 13.15 -2.68
CA ALA A 23 -0.08 14.20 -2.35
C ALA A 23 -0.65 13.97 -0.95
N ARG A 24 -1.34 14.98 -0.44
CA ARG A 24 -2.05 14.88 0.84
C ARG A 24 -3.50 15.28 0.67
N LEU A 25 -4.37 14.61 1.42
CA LEU A 25 -5.80 14.90 1.47
C LEU A 25 -6.18 14.97 2.95
N ASN A 26 -6.36 16.19 3.47
CA ASN A 26 -6.55 16.44 4.91
C ASN A 26 -5.36 15.85 5.71
N ASP A 27 -5.63 15.01 6.70
CA ASP A 27 -4.60 14.30 7.48
C ASP A 27 -4.27 12.93 6.89
N TYR A 28 -4.63 12.70 5.62
CA TYR A 28 -4.34 11.48 4.90
C TYR A 28 -3.24 11.70 3.88
N GLU A 29 -2.46 10.66 3.62
CA GLU A 29 -1.42 10.68 2.60
C GLU A 29 -1.83 9.81 1.44
N ILE A 30 -1.61 10.34 0.22
CA ILE A 30 -1.77 9.59 -1.02
C ILE A 30 -0.38 9.16 -1.45
N LYS A 31 -0.19 7.85 -1.55
CA LYS A 31 1.11 7.25 -1.84
C LYS A 31 1.07 6.41 -3.09
N LEU A 32 2.21 6.30 -3.76
CA LEU A 32 2.43 5.32 -4.81
C LEU A 32 3.45 4.31 -4.33
N ALA A 33 3.23 3.05 -4.65
CA ALA A 33 4.16 1.98 -4.29
C ALA A 33 4.29 0.97 -5.41
N LYS A 34 5.46 0.36 -5.49
CA LYS A 34 5.73 -0.78 -6.36
C LYS A 34 5.85 -2.01 -5.49
N LEU A 35 5.15 -3.07 -5.87
CA LEU A 35 5.08 -4.29 -5.09
C LEU A 35 5.55 -5.46 -5.95
N LYS A 36 6.26 -6.40 -5.33
CA LYS A 36 6.67 -7.63 -5.98
C LYS A 36 6.94 -8.70 -4.93
N GLY A 37 6.32 -9.87 -5.12
CA GLY A 37 6.48 -10.99 -4.21
C GLY A 37 5.55 -10.90 -3.01
N GLU A 38 5.94 -11.51 -1.92
CA GLU A 38 5.15 -11.59 -0.69
C GLU A 38 5.64 -10.54 0.31
N PHE A 39 4.69 -9.80 0.88
CA PHE A 39 4.98 -8.87 1.95
C PHE A 39 4.98 -9.61 3.30
N VAL A 40 4.60 -8.94 4.38
CA VAL A 40 4.47 -9.54 5.71
C VAL A 40 3.02 -9.45 6.18
N TRP A 41 2.61 -10.42 7.00
CA TRP A 41 1.33 -10.34 7.71
C TRP A 41 1.44 -9.25 8.77
N HIS A 42 0.51 -8.29 8.75
CA HIS A 42 0.54 -7.15 9.66
C HIS A 42 -0.84 -6.54 9.82
N THR A 43 -0.97 -5.65 10.79
CA THR A 43 -2.18 -4.86 11.02
C THR A 43 -1.83 -3.38 11.12
N HIS A 44 -2.82 -2.54 10.78
CA HIS A 44 -2.82 -1.12 11.12
C HIS A 44 -4.00 -0.90 12.05
N ASP A 45 -3.73 -0.66 13.35
CA ASP A 45 -4.78 -0.63 14.36
C ASP A 45 -5.61 0.65 14.34
N ASP A 46 -5.04 1.74 13.83
CA ASP A 46 -5.62 3.07 13.95
C ASP A 46 -6.23 3.60 12.65
N THR A 47 -6.07 2.90 11.53
CA THR A 47 -6.50 3.42 10.24
C THR A 47 -6.92 2.31 9.29
N ASP A 48 -7.91 2.61 8.46
CA ASP A 48 -8.19 1.82 7.27
C ASP A 48 -7.12 2.13 6.22
N GLU A 49 -6.87 1.20 5.32
CA GLU A 49 -5.92 1.39 4.23
C GLU A 49 -6.57 1.07 2.89
N LEU A 50 -6.56 2.04 1.97
CA LEU A 50 -7.11 1.85 0.63
C LEU A 50 -6.00 1.43 -0.33
N PHE A 51 -6.25 0.36 -1.09
CA PHE A 51 -5.40 -0.08 -2.20
C PHE A 51 -6.15 0.12 -3.51
N LEU A 52 -5.55 0.82 -4.46
CA LEU A 52 -6.04 0.91 -5.83
C LEU A 52 -4.94 0.41 -6.76
N VAL A 53 -5.20 -0.65 -7.50
CA VAL A 53 -4.21 -1.17 -8.45
C VAL A 53 -4.20 -0.31 -9.71
N ILE A 54 -3.01 0.15 -10.09
CA ILE A 54 -2.79 0.93 -11.30
C ILE A 54 -2.35 -0.02 -12.43
N GLU A 55 -1.43 -0.92 -12.14
CA GLU A 55 -0.86 -1.84 -13.11
C GLU A 55 -0.52 -3.16 -12.43
N GLY A 56 -0.76 -4.27 -13.13
CA GLY A 56 -0.51 -5.60 -12.60
C GLY A 56 -1.71 -6.17 -11.85
N ARG A 57 -1.47 -7.21 -11.05
CA ARG A 57 -2.51 -7.87 -10.26
C ARG A 57 -2.01 -8.12 -8.85
N LEU A 58 -2.80 -7.69 -7.89
CA LEU A 58 -2.51 -7.78 -6.47
C LEU A 58 -3.49 -8.73 -5.80
N THR A 59 -3.00 -9.64 -4.96
CA THR A 59 -3.84 -10.39 -4.03
C THR A 59 -3.57 -9.87 -2.62
N ILE A 60 -4.62 -9.49 -1.91
CA ILE A 60 -4.52 -9.14 -0.50
C ILE A 60 -5.08 -10.30 0.29
N GLN A 61 -4.21 -11.01 1.01
CA GLN A 61 -4.64 -12.08 1.92
C GLN A 61 -5.12 -11.43 3.21
N LEU A 62 -6.28 -11.86 3.69
CA LEU A 62 -6.91 -11.35 4.90
C LEU A 62 -7.08 -12.50 5.88
N ARG A 63 -6.95 -12.22 7.17
CA ARG A 63 -7.13 -13.21 8.22
C ARG A 63 -8.07 -12.64 9.29
N ASP A 64 -9.13 -13.38 9.61
CA ASP A 64 -10.07 -12.95 10.62
C ASP A 64 -9.59 -13.31 12.04
N ALA A 65 -10.36 -12.93 13.07
CA ALA A 65 -10.01 -13.16 14.47
C ALA A 65 -9.89 -14.65 14.83
N ARG A 66 -10.47 -15.54 14.03
CA ARG A 66 -10.40 -16.99 14.22
C ARG A 66 -9.27 -17.62 13.41
N GLY A 67 -8.48 -16.81 12.70
CA GLY A 67 -7.40 -17.29 11.86
C GLY A 67 -7.85 -17.82 10.49
N VAL A 68 -9.11 -17.63 10.12
CA VAL A 68 -9.59 -18.04 8.78
C VAL A 68 -9.10 -17.04 7.75
N GLU A 69 -8.44 -17.56 6.73
CA GLU A 69 -7.85 -16.75 5.66
C GLU A 69 -8.74 -16.69 4.44
N GLN A 70 -8.78 -15.52 3.81
CA GLN A 70 -9.36 -15.36 2.48
C GLN A 70 -8.55 -14.33 1.71
N GLY A 71 -8.55 -14.46 0.39
CA GLY A 71 -7.86 -13.50 -0.47
C GLY A 71 -8.84 -12.69 -1.30
N VAL A 72 -8.51 -11.41 -1.52
CA VAL A 72 -9.18 -10.58 -2.51
C VAL A 72 -8.16 -10.27 -3.60
N SER A 73 -8.59 -10.35 -4.86
CA SER A 73 -7.71 -10.12 -6.00
C SER A 73 -8.16 -8.87 -6.74
N LEU A 74 -7.20 -7.98 -7.01
CA LEU A 74 -7.43 -6.70 -7.66
C LEU A 74 -6.61 -6.61 -8.94
N GLY A 75 -7.27 -6.23 -10.03
CA GLY A 75 -6.61 -5.84 -11.27
C GLY A 75 -6.64 -4.33 -11.45
N PRO A 76 -6.09 -3.81 -12.57
CA PRO A 76 -6.02 -2.37 -12.81
C PRO A 76 -7.40 -1.69 -12.71
N GLY A 77 -7.43 -0.56 -11.99
CA GLY A 77 -8.66 0.20 -11.77
C GLY A 77 -9.55 -0.33 -10.67
N GLN A 78 -9.16 -1.41 -9.99
CA GLN A 78 -9.92 -1.97 -8.88
C GLN A 78 -9.32 -1.57 -7.54
N LEU A 79 -10.18 -1.33 -6.56
CA LEU A 79 -9.74 -0.93 -5.22
C LEU A 79 -10.36 -1.81 -4.14
N TYR A 80 -9.69 -1.86 -3.01
CA TYR A 80 -10.17 -2.50 -1.80
C TYR A 80 -9.73 -1.70 -0.59
N VAL A 81 -10.61 -1.55 0.39
CA VAL A 81 -10.26 -0.90 1.65
C VAL A 81 -10.11 -1.98 2.71
N VAL A 82 -8.88 -2.12 3.24
CA VAL A 82 -8.61 -3.01 4.37
C VAL A 82 -9.02 -2.27 5.64
N PRO A 83 -10.02 -2.78 6.39
CA PRO A 83 -10.42 -2.13 7.63
C PRO A 83 -9.31 -2.16 8.68
N ARG A 84 -9.30 -1.14 9.53
CA ARG A 84 -8.36 -1.12 10.67
C ARG A 84 -8.47 -2.39 11.50
N GLY A 85 -7.35 -2.87 12.01
CA GLY A 85 -7.29 -4.05 12.85
C GLY A 85 -7.38 -5.38 12.12
N VAL A 86 -7.62 -5.38 10.80
CA VAL A 86 -7.66 -6.61 10.02
C VAL A 86 -6.25 -7.02 9.61
N GLU A 87 -5.85 -8.21 10.02
CA GLU A 87 -4.55 -8.77 9.66
C GLU A 87 -4.52 -9.08 8.17
N HIS A 88 -3.50 -8.62 7.47
CA HIS A 88 -3.42 -8.79 6.02
C HIS A 88 -1.99 -8.91 5.53
N CYS A 89 -1.84 -9.50 4.34
CA CYS A 89 -0.56 -9.69 3.67
C CYS A 89 -0.76 -9.55 2.15
N PRO A 90 -0.29 -8.45 1.57
CA PRO A 90 -0.29 -8.30 0.11
C PRO A 90 0.73 -9.24 -0.53
N ILE A 91 0.33 -9.88 -1.63
CA ILE A 91 1.24 -10.71 -2.42
C ILE A 91 1.02 -10.47 -3.92
N THR A 92 2.07 -10.63 -4.69
CA THR A 92 2.02 -10.51 -6.15
C THR A 92 2.90 -11.56 -6.82
N ASP A 93 2.54 -11.95 -8.04
CA ASP A 93 3.37 -12.84 -8.85
C ASP A 93 4.43 -12.08 -9.65
N GLY A 94 4.19 -10.84 -9.96
CA GLY A 94 5.08 -9.98 -10.74
C GLY A 94 5.02 -8.56 -10.21
N ASP A 95 5.52 -7.62 -11.01
CA ASP A 95 5.50 -6.21 -10.62
C ASP A 95 4.08 -5.66 -10.62
N VAL A 96 3.73 -4.95 -9.57
CA VAL A 96 2.44 -4.27 -9.41
C VAL A 96 2.68 -2.85 -8.96
N SER A 97 1.95 -1.91 -9.55
CA SER A 97 1.94 -0.53 -9.11
C SER A 97 0.60 -0.21 -8.48
N VAL A 98 0.62 0.38 -7.28
CA VAL A 98 -0.58 0.70 -6.52
C VAL A 98 -0.57 2.14 -6.05
N LEU A 99 -1.78 2.69 -5.88
CA LEU A 99 -2.01 3.91 -5.14
C LEU A 99 -2.59 3.52 -3.79
N LEU A 100 -2.02 4.07 -2.73
CA LEU A 100 -2.47 3.85 -1.36
C LEU A 100 -2.98 5.16 -0.79
N ILE A 101 -4.04 5.10 0.00
CA ILE A 101 -4.50 6.22 0.82
C ILE A 101 -4.58 5.72 2.25
N GLU A 102 -3.88 6.39 3.14
CA GLU A 102 -3.83 6.02 4.56
C GLU A 102 -3.51 7.24 5.42
N ALA A 103 -3.73 7.12 6.73
CA ALA A 103 -3.47 8.21 7.65
C ALA A 103 -1.99 8.56 7.67
N GLU A 104 -1.69 9.83 7.94
CA GLU A 104 -0.33 10.32 8.07
C GLU A 104 0.43 9.56 9.17
N GLY A 105 1.69 9.22 8.91
CA GLY A 105 2.56 8.57 9.87
C GLY A 105 2.45 7.07 9.95
N VAL A 106 1.67 6.43 9.06
CA VAL A 106 1.52 4.98 9.06
C VAL A 106 2.76 4.32 8.47
N VAL A 107 3.32 3.36 9.21
CA VAL A 107 4.46 2.55 8.78
C VAL A 107 3.95 1.40 7.90
N ASN A 108 4.62 1.14 6.78
CA ASN A 108 4.16 0.16 5.78
C ASN A 108 3.99 -1.27 6.33
N THR A 109 4.84 -1.69 7.27
CA THR A 109 4.76 -3.01 7.90
C THR A 109 3.86 -3.04 9.13
N GLY A 110 3.16 -1.95 9.44
CA GLY A 110 2.25 -1.87 10.57
C GLY A 110 2.93 -2.21 11.89
N ASP A 111 2.40 -3.24 12.56
CA ASP A 111 2.87 -3.67 13.87
C ASP A 111 4.09 -4.63 13.84
N GLN A 112 4.51 -5.07 12.65
CA GLN A 112 5.52 -6.14 12.54
C GLN A 112 6.96 -5.63 12.43
N GLY A 113 7.22 -4.53 11.73
CA GLY A 113 8.59 -4.11 11.46
C GLY A 113 9.32 -5.10 10.55
N GLY A 114 10.65 -5.11 10.61
CA GLY A 114 11.49 -6.05 9.87
C GLY A 114 12.16 -5.43 8.64
N ASP A 115 12.73 -6.30 7.80
CA ASP A 115 13.57 -5.89 6.65
C ASP A 115 12.82 -5.13 5.58
N LEU A 116 11.50 -5.32 5.47
CA LEU A 116 10.67 -4.64 4.49
C LEU A 116 10.09 -3.31 5.00
N THR A 117 10.41 -2.90 6.22
CA THR A 117 9.96 -1.61 6.75
C THR A 117 10.65 -0.48 6.02
N ALA A 118 9.84 0.47 5.53
CA ALA A 118 10.29 1.67 4.84
C ALA A 118 9.99 2.92 5.67
N SER A 119 10.66 4.02 5.34
CA SER A 119 10.36 5.31 5.94
C SER A 119 8.93 5.73 5.55
N TYR A 120 8.12 6.09 6.54
CA TYR A 120 6.74 6.50 6.29
C TYR A 120 6.62 7.87 5.63
N ASP A 121 7.67 8.67 5.70
CA ASP A 121 7.67 10.05 5.19
C ASP A 121 8.45 10.22 3.89
N ASP A 122 8.86 9.13 3.25
CA ASP A 122 9.53 9.19 1.96
C ASP A 122 8.60 9.81 0.92
N SER A 123 9.07 10.83 0.23
CA SER A 123 8.19 11.73 -0.49
C SER A 123 8.71 12.09 -1.88
N LEU A 124 7.77 12.18 -2.81
CA LEU A 124 7.95 12.72 -4.16
C LEU A 124 7.01 13.92 -4.36
N LEU A 125 6.79 14.71 -3.32
CA LEU A 125 6.02 15.95 -3.37
C LEU A 125 6.78 16.98 -4.20
N GLY A 126 6.08 17.75 -4.97
CA GLY A 126 6.64 18.85 -5.76
C GLY A 126 6.71 18.60 -7.25
#